data_7bf4c159abb14f79369da5c097a492e9
#
_entry.id   7bf4c159abb14f79369da5c097a492e9
#
_cell.length_a   1.000
_cell.length_b   1.000
_cell.length_c   1.000
_cell.angle_alpha   90.00
_cell.angle_beta   90.00
_cell.angle_gamma   90.00
#
_symmetry.space_group_name_H-M   'P 1'
#
loop_
_entity.id
_entity.type
_entity.pdbx_description
1 polymer ?
#
loop_
_entity_poly.entity_id
_entity_poly.type
_entity_poly.pdbx_seq_one_letter_code
_entity_poly.pdbx_strand_id
1 'polypeptide(L)'
;MLFRSLLSGLASGDILPAVAWQEEAGSLDAANIKAQATPFEGGYRVNGTKRFVIGATSADGYIVSANAPQGMQLLWIPKDSAGVKVDFDMLADGRQSATITLKDAAVAKEHVISSGKAAEKSLARAIDHTAAIASAELTGIMGKSLELTLDYLKTRVQFGKAIGSFQALQHRAVDLYIQQELSGAVLSDVLATLDEEPDDNTRSAAASRAKARCTDAALLITRQSIQMHGAIGFTEDCDVGLYVKRAMTLAAWLGNGHAHKRRYARTEILEGAQ
;
A
#
# COMPACT_ATOMS: atom_id res chain seq x y z
N MET A 1 -9.06 -26.60 -11.23
CA MET A 1 -7.77 -27.23 -10.81
C MET A 1 -6.70 -26.19 -10.50
N LEU A 2 -6.44 -25.24 -11.38
CA LEU A 2 -5.32 -24.28 -11.23
C LEU A 2 -5.41 -23.40 -9.96
N PHE A 3 -6.59 -22.91 -9.58
CA PHE A 3 -6.75 -22.10 -8.35
C PHE A 3 -6.25 -22.84 -7.08
N ARG A 4 -6.53 -24.15 -6.97
CA ARG A 4 -6.02 -24.95 -5.85
C ARG A 4 -4.50 -25.12 -5.89
N SER A 5 -3.90 -25.28 -7.08
CA SER A 5 -2.45 -25.40 -7.22
C SER A 5 -1.75 -24.05 -6.96
N LEU A 6 -2.35 -22.92 -7.38
CA LEU A 6 -1.84 -21.58 -7.04
C LEU A 6 -1.88 -21.33 -5.54
N LEU A 7 -2.97 -21.68 -4.85
CA LEU A 7 -3.06 -21.55 -3.38
C LEU A 7 -2.05 -22.44 -2.65
N SER A 8 -1.86 -23.68 -3.11
CA SER A 8 -0.86 -24.59 -2.55
C SER A 8 0.56 -24.03 -2.73
N GLY A 9 0.90 -23.59 -3.96
CA GLY A 9 2.20 -23.00 -4.27
C GLY A 9 2.45 -21.68 -3.54
N LEU A 10 1.41 -20.86 -3.34
CA LEU A 10 1.50 -19.65 -2.52
C LEU A 10 1.76 -19.98 -1.05
N ALA A 11 1.06 -20.98 -0.51
CA ALA A 11 1.21 -21.38 0.89
C ALA A 11 2.57 -22.03 1.18
N SER A 12 3.15 -22.78 0.23
CA SER A 12 4.50 -23.36 0.34
C SER A 12 5.62 -22.35 0.00
N GLY A 13 5.29 -21.22 -0.64
CA GLY A 13 6.29 -20.27 -1.15
C GLY A 13 6.91 -20.65 -2.50
N ASP A 14 6.40 -21.70 -3.16
CA ASP A 14 6.87 -22.14 -4.49
C ASP A 14 6.38 -21.23 -5.62
N ILE A 15 5.34 -20.42 -5.37
CA ILE A 15 4.78 -19.45 -6.30
C ILE A 15 4.63 -18.10 -5.61
N LEU A 16 5.25 -17.07 -6.15
CA LEU A 16 5.17 -15.69 -5.68
C LEU A 16 4.38 -14.84 -6.67
N PRO A 17 3.10 -14.52 -6.40
CA PRO A 17 2.33 -13.62 -7.24
C PRO A 17 2.58 -12.16 -6.92
N ALA A 18 2.57 -11.29 -7.93
CA ALA A 18 2.36 -9.86 -7.72
C ALA A 18 0.98 -9.45 -8.24
N VAL A 19 0.31 -8.54 -7.51
CA VAL A 19 -1.03 -8.08 -7.88
C VAL A 19 -0.92 -6.83 -8.75
N ALA A 20 -1.33 -6.95 -10.00
CA ALA A 20 -1.25 -5.93 -11.03
C ALA A 20 -2.66 -5.39 -11.35
N TRP A 21 -3.14 -4.47 -10.52
CA TRP A 21 -4.50 -3.91 -10.64
C TRP A 21 -4.51 -2.43 -11.01
N GLN A 22 -3.59 -1.65 -10.46
CA GLN A 22 -3.58 -0.20 -10.55
C GLN A 22 -3.11 0.27 -11.94
N GLU A 23 -3.75 1.29 -12.49
CA GLU A 23 -3.42 1.87 -13.79
C GLU A 23 -3.07 3.36 -13.70
N GLU A 24 -3.64 4.05 -12.72
CA GLU A 24 -3.45 5.49 -12.47
C GLU A 24 -2.96 5.75 -11.05
N ALA A 25 -2.13 6.79 -10.90
CA ALA A 25 -1.64 7.20 -9.59
C ALA A 25 -2.80 7.66 -8.69
N GLY A 26 -2.81 7.18 -7.44
CA GLY A 26 -3.80 7.58 -6.43
C GLY A 26 -5.21 7.00 -6.63
N SER A 27 -5.44 6.16 -7.63
CA SER A 27 -6.71 5.45 -7.78
C SER A 27 -6.87 4.42 -6.66
N LEU A 28 -8.06 4.41 -6.03
CA LEU A 28 -8.48 3.43 -5.01
C LEU A 28 -9.71 2.65 -5.47
N ASP A 29 -10.23 2.94 -6.64
CA ASP A 29 -11.42 2.32 -7.18
C ASP A 29 -11.04 1.05 -7.93
N ALA A 30 -11.35 -0.10 -7.33
CA ALA A 30 -11.13 -1.42 -7.92
C ALA A 30 -11.93 -1.64 -9.21
N ALA A 31 -13.04 -0.93 -9.40
CA ALA A 31 -13.90 -1.04 -10.57
C ALA A 31 -13.41 -0.20 -11.77
N ASN A 32 -12.57 0.82 -11.52
CA ASN A 32 -12.09 1.71 -12.59
C ASN A 32 -10.87 1.10 -13.30
N ILE A 33 -11.12 0.09 -14.14
CA ILE A 33 -10.10 -0.65 -14.90
C ILE A 33 -10.27 -0.39 -16.39
N LYS A 34 -9.20 0.03 -17.06
CA LYS A 34 -9.13 0.29 -18.50
C LYS A 34 -8.61 -0.90 -19.29
N ALA A 35 -7.77 -1.76 -18.69
CA ALA A 35 -7.28 -2.97 -19.33
C ALA A 35 -8.45 -3.86 -19.76
N GLN A 36 -8.36 -4.42 -20.96
CA GLN A 36 -9.40 -5.19 -21.63
C GLN A 36 -9.00 -6.67 -21.75
N ALA A 37 -9.94 -7.54 -21.46
CA ALA A 37 -9.84 -8.97 -21.67
C ALA A 37 -10.88 -9.40 -22.73
N THR A 38 -10.43 -9.55 -23.97
CA THR A 38 -11.28 -9.95 -25.10
C THR A 38 -11.39 -11.47 -25.14
N PRO A 39 -12.57 -12.06 -25.10
CA PRO A 39 -12.75 -13.51 -25.20
C PRO A 39 -12.27 -14.06 -26.54
N PHE A 40 -11.66 -15.24 -26.52
CA PHE A 40 -11.39 -16.07 -27.72
C PHE A 40 -11.61 -17.56 -27.38
N GLU A 41 -11.51 -18.43 -28.41
CA GLU A 41 -11.67 -19.87 -28.22
C GLU A 41 -10.62 -20.41 -27.25
N GLY A 42 -10.73 -20.61 -26.11
CA GLY A 42 -9.75 -21.10 -25.11
C GLY A 42 -9.44 -20.14 -23.97
N GLY A 43 -9.95 -18.88 -23.99
CA GLY A 43 -9.68 -17.96 -22.90
C GLY A 43 -9.85 -16.48 -23.23
N TYR A 44 -8.86 -15.68 -22.87
CA TYR A 44 -8.86 -14.24 -23.07
C TYR A 44 -7.56 -13.74 -23.70
N ARG A 45 -7.66 -12.73 -24.55
CA ARG A 45 -6.53 -11.88 -24.94
C ARG A 45 -6.57 -10.60 -24.14
N VAL A 46 -5.49 -10.31 -23.41
CA VAL A 46 -5.45 -9.19 -22.48
C VAL A 46 -4.57 -8.08 -23.06
N ASN A 47 -5.14 -6.86 -23.07
CA ASN A 47 -4.48 -5.65 -23.52
C ASN A 47 -4.61 -4.55 -22.46
N GLY A 48 -3.52 -3.84 -22.14
CA GLY A 48 -3.53 -2.74 -21.19
C GLY A 48 -2.19 -2.57 -20.49
N THR A 49 -2.16 -1.62 -19.54
CA THR A 49 -0.95 -1.32 -18.77
C THR A 49 -1.30 -1.25 -17.30
N LYS A 50 -0.57 -1.97 -16.46
CA LYS A 50 -0.64 -1.93 -15.01
C LYS A 50 0.60 -1.23 -14.47
N ARG A 51 0.40 -0.35 -13.50
CA ARG A 51 1.47 0.47 -12.91
C ARG A 51 1.58 0.23 -11.42
N PHE A 52 2.70 0.63 -10.85
CA PHE A 52 2.95 0.55 -9.40
C PHE A 52 2.83 -0.86 -8.84
N VAL A 53 3.23 -1.87 -9.62
CA VAL A 53 3.18 -3.28 -9.21
C VAL A 53 4.36 -3.56 -8.30
N ILE A 54 4.07 -3.70 -7.02
CA ILE A 54 5.08 -4.02 -6.00
C ILE A 54 5.30 -5.54 -5.98
N GLY A 55 6.56 -5.95 -5.75
CA GLY A 55 6.94 -7.36 -5.69
C GLY A 55 7.15 -8.02 -7.06
N ALA A 56 6.96 -7.31 -8.16
CA ALA A 56 7.10 -7.85 -9.52
C ALA A 56 8.50 -8.38 -9.84
N THR A 57 9.55 -7.88 -9.18
CA THR A 57 10.94 -8.31 -9.37
C THR A 57 11.15 -9.79 -9.06
N SER A 58 10.48 -10.31 -8.02
CA SER A 58 10.58 -11.69 -7.56
C SER A 58 9.37 -12.54 -7.92
N ALA A 59 8.41 -11.97 -8.64
CA ALA A 59 7.17 -12.67 -8.97
C ALA A 59 7.37 -13.73 -10.05
N ASP A 60 6.67 -14.86 -9.91
CA ASP A 60 6.57 -15.90 -10.93
C ASP A 60 5.45 -15.59 -11.94
N GLY A 61 4.57 -14.67 -11.59
CA GLY A 61 3.49 -14.18 -12.45
C GLY A 61 2.65 -13.11 -11.76
N TYR A 62 1.63 -12.69 -12.48
CA TYR A 62 0.83 -11.54 -12.11
C TYR A 62 -0.65 -11.90 -12.00
N ILE A 63 -1.29 -11.46 -10.91
CA ILE A 63 -2.76 -11.43 -10.82
C ILE A 63 -3.21 -10.11 -11.42
N VAL A 64 -3.72 -10.16 -12.64
CA VAL A 64 -4.10 -8.98 -13.43
C VAL A 64 -5.61 -8.80 -13.40
N SER A 65 -6.06 -7.58 -13.11
CA SER A 65 -7.46 -7.18 -13.29
C SER A 65 -7.68 -6.64 -14.71
N ALA A 66 -8.72 -7.10 -15.40
CA ALA A 66 -9.09 -6.60 -16.72
C ALA A 66 -10.63 -6.68 -16.93
N ASN A 67 -11.19 -5.77 -17.72
CA ASN A 67 -12.60 -5.77 -18.07
C ASN A 67 -12.86 -6.70 -19.25
N ALA A 68 -13.91 -7.48 -19.14
CA ALA A 68 -14.45 -8.32 -20.22
C ALA A 68 -15.95 -8.02 -20.39
N PRO A 69 -16.60 -8.48 -21.49
CA PRO A 69 -18.04 -8.26 -21.72
C PRO A 69 -18.95 -8.70 -20.57
N GLN A 70 -18.55 -9.72 -19.81
CA GLN A 70 -19.27 -10.25 -18.65
C GLN A 70 -18.83 -9.63 -17.30
N GLY A 71 -18.07 -8.57 -17.31
CA GLY A 71 -17.54 -7.88 -16.12
C GLY A 71 -16.05 -8.13 -15.87
N MET A 72 -15.56 -7.61 -14.75
CA MET A 72 -14.16 -7.73 -14.36
C MET A 72 -13.69 -9.18 -14.29
N GLN A 73 -12.45 -9.41 -14.72
CA GLN A 73 -11.73 -10.67 -14.56
C GLN A 73 -10.49 -10.45 -13.71
N LEU A 74 -10.21 -11.36 -12.80
CA LEU A 74 -8.89 -11.53 -12.17
C LEU A 74 -8.22 -12.73 -12.84
N LEU A 75 -7.09 -12.48 -13.48
CA LEU A 75 -6.42 -13.42 -14.37
C LEU A 75 -5.00 -13.68 -13.87
N TRP A 76 -4.61 -14.94 -13.79
CA TRP A 76 -3.21 -15.33 -13.59
C TRP A 76 -2.45 -15.30 -14.90
N ILE A 77 -1.38 -14.52 -14.96
CA ILE A 77 -0.51 -14.43 -16.13
C ILE A 77 0.93 -14.73 -15.67
N PRO A 78 1.52 -15.87 -16.06
CA PRO A 78 2.92 -16.16 -15.79
C PRO A 78 3.84 -15.06 -16.37
N LYS A 79 4.94 -14.76 -15.68
CA LYS A 79 5.83 -13.63 -16.05
C LYS A 79 6.41 -13.74 -17.46
N ASP A 80 6.68 -14.97 -17.92
CA ASP A 80 7.30 -15.25 -19.21
C ASP A 80 6.27 -15.44 -20.33
N SER A 81 4.99 -15.09 -20.10
CA SER A 81 3.94 -15.21 -21.12
C SER A 81 4.20 -14.28 -22.31
N ALA A 82 3.93 -14.77 -23.52
CA ALA A 82 4.02 -13.95 -24.73
C ALA A 82 3.07 -12.73 -24.60
N GLY A 83 3.56 -11.56 -25.02
CA GLY A 83 2.81 -10.29 -24.92
C GLY A 83 2.90 -9.59 -23.56
N VAL A 84 3.69 -10.10 -22.62
CA VAL A 84 3.99 -9.44 -21.35
C VAL A 84 5.33 -8.71 -21.44
N LYS A 85 5.34 -7.41 -21.13
CA LYS A 85 6.55 -6.60 -20.96
C LYS A 85 6.55 -5.98 -19.58
N VAL A 86 7.68 -6.04 -18.89
CA VAL A 86 7.86 -5.49 -17.54
C VAL A 86 8.99 -4.47 -17.58
N ASP A 87 8.67 -3.24 -17.14
CA ASP A 87 9.65 -2.17 -16.96
C ASP A 87 9.70 -1.81 -15.47
N PHE A 88 10.90 -1.65 -14.89
CA PHE A 88 11.08 -1.40 -13.47
C PHE A 88 11.46 0.06 -13.20
N ASP A 89 10.86 0.63 -12.15
CA ASP A 89 11.15 1.95 -11.62
C ASP A 89 11.69 1.85 -10.19
N MET A 90 12.74 2.62 -9.88
CA MET A 90 13.29 2.72 -8.53
C MET A 90 12.43 3.67 -7.68
N LEU A 91 12.01 3.21 -6.51
CA LEU A 91 11.27 4.00 -5.53
C LEU A 91 12.21 4.75 -4.59
N ALA A 92 11.68 5.75 -3.87
CA ALA A 92 12.46 6.59 -2.96
C ALA A 92 13.17 5.80 -1.84
N ASP A 93 12.62 4.67 -1.44
CA ASP A 93 13.16 3.76 -0.41
C ASP A 93 14.14 2.70 -0.95
N GLY A 94 14.54 2.79 -2.22
CA GLY A 94 15.45 1.84 -2.88
C GLY A 94 14.80 0.53 -3.34
N ARG A 95 13.52 0.34 -3.12
CA ARG A 95 12.77 -0.80 -3.67
C ARG A 95 12.35 -0.52 -5.11
N GLN A 96 11.90 -1.55 -5.81
CA GLN A 96 11.40 -1.43 -7.17
C GLN A 96 9.89 -1.60 -7.24
N SER A 97 9.26 -0.84 -8.13
CA SER A 97 7.93 -1.10 -8.64
C SER A 97 8.01 -1.41 -10.12
N ALA A 98 6.98 -2.05 -10.67
CA ALA A 98 6.93 -2.35 -12.10
C ALA A 98 5.75 -1.68 -12.79
N THR A 99 5.97 -1.38 -14.07
CA THR A 99 4.94 -1.15 -15.07
C THR A 99 4.85 -2.39 -15.95
N ILE A 100 3.68 -3.03 -15.98
CA ILE A 100 3.42 -4.23 -16.77
C ILE A 100 2.55 -3.86 -17.96
N THR A 101 3.10 -4.00 -19.14
CA THR A 101 2.39 -3.77 -20.41
C THR A 101 1.98 -5.11 -21.02
N LEU A 102 0.70 -5.23 -21.33
CA LEU A 102 0.09 -6.41 -21.91
C LEU A 102 -0.36 -6.09 -23.34
N LYS A 103 0.14 -6.87 -24.31
CA LYS A 103 -0.19 -6.76 -25.73
C LYS A 103 -0.59 -8.13 -26.25
N ASP A 104 -1.90 -8.31 -26.43
CA ASP A 104 -2.50 -9.59 -26.87
C ASP A 104 -2.02 -10.80 -26.04
N ALA A 105 -1.76 -10.59 -24.75
CA ALA A 105 -1.33 -11.64 -23.84
C ALA A 105 -2.44 -12.70 -23.73
N ALA A 106 -2.14 -13.93 -24.16
CA ALA A 106 -3.10 -15.01 -24.14
C ALA A 106 -3.20 -15.64 -22.76
N VAL A 107 -4.41 -15.73 -22.23
CA VAL A 107 -4.72 -16.29 -20.91
C VAL A 107 -5.75 -17.39 -21.07
N ALA A 108 -5.39 -18.62 -20.73
CA ALA A 108 -6.29 -19.76 -20.81
C ALA A 108 -7.42 -19.68 -19.78
N LYS A 109 -8.55 -20.35 -20.04
CA LYS A 109 -9.75 -20.35 -19.14
C LYS A 109 -9.41 -20.81 -17.73
N GLU A 110 -8.54 -21.78 -17.57
CA GLU A 110 -8.12 -22.31 -16.28
C GLU A 110 -7.31 -21.27 -15.46
N HIS A 111 -6.77 -20.22 -16.09
CA HIS A 111 -6.07 -19.12 -15.46
C HIS A 111 -6.99 -18.00 -14.96
N VAL A 112 -8.30 -18.12 -15.14
CA VAL A 112 -9.28 -17.21 -14.56
C VAL A 112 -9.45 -17.54 -13.08
N ILE A 113 -9.04 -16.59 -12.21
CA ILE A 113 -9.14 -16.73 -10.76
C ILE A 113 -10.55 -16.39 -10.26
N SER A 114 -11.12 -15.28 -10.76
CA SER A 114 -12.43 -14.80 -10.38
C SER A 114 -13.03 -13.92 -11.48
N SER A 115 -14.37 -13.81 -11.53
CA SER A 115 -15.09 -13.11 -12.60
C SER A 115 -16.25 -12.25 -12.05
N GLY A 116 -16.56 -11.15 -12.75
CA GLY A 116 -17.69 -10.28 -12.48
C GLY A 116 -17.65 -9.63 -11.10
N LYS A 117 -18.79 -9.51 -10.45
CA LYS A 117 -18.92 -8.90 -9.11
C LYS A 117 -18.06 -9.59 -8.04
N ALA A 118 -17.83 -10.89 -8.15
CA ALA A 118 -16.98 -11.61 -7.20
C ALA A 118 -15.51 -11.15 -7.34
N ALA A 119 -15.03 -10.92 -8.56
CA ALA A 119 -13.70 -10.39 -8.82
C ALA A 119 -13.54 -8.95 -8.26
N GLU A 120 -14.53 -8.08 -8.49
CA GLU A 120 -14.55 -6.71 -7.96
C GLU A 120 -14.48 -6.69 -6.43
N LYS A 121 -15.34 -7.46 -5.77
CA LYS A 121 -15.36 -7.58 -4.30
C LYS A 121 -14.05 -8.12 -3.74
N SER A 122 -13.50 -9.17 -4.36
CA SER A 122 -12.25 -9.77 -3.91
C SER A 122 -11.08 -8.79 -4.03
N LEU A 123 -11.00 -8.04 -5.13
CA LEU A 123 -9.96 -7.02 -5.33
C LEU A 123 -10.13 -5.86 -4.35
N ALA A 124 -11.35 -5.33 -4.17
CA ALA A 124 -11.62 -4.26 -3.21
C ALA A 124 -11.25 -4.69 -1.78
N ARG A 125 -11.62 -5.91 -1.37
CA ARG A 125 -11.24 -6.47 -0.07
C ARG A 125 -9.72 -6.56 0.08
N ALA A 126 -9.01 -7.05 -0.94
CA ALA A 126 -7.55 -7.14 -0.92
C ALA A 126 -6.89 -5.75 -0.77
N ILE A 127 -7.39 -4.74 -1.48
CA ILE A 127 -6.90 -3.36 -1.37
C ILE A 127 -7.10 -2.82 0.06
N ASP A 128 -8.27 -3.04 0.66
CA ASP A 128 -8.59 -2.57 2.02
C ASP A 128 -7.68 -3.22 3.07
N HIS A 129 -7.54 -4.55 3.05
CA HIS A 129 -6.62 -5.25 3.95
C HIS A 129 -5.17 -4.81 3.76
N THR A 130 -4.73 -4.63 2.52
CA THR A 130 -3.36 -4.16 2.23
C THR A 130 -3.15 -2.72 2.72
N ALA A 131 -4.16 -1.85 2.65
CA ALA A 131 -4.10 -0.50 3.20
C ALA A 131 -3.97 -0.52 4.74
N ALA A 132 -4.66 -1.44 5.43
CA ALA A 132 -4.50 -1.64 6.88
C ALA A 132 -3.10 -2.16 7.23
N ILE A 133 -2.57 -3.13 6.49
CA ILE A 133 -1.20 -3.65 6.66
C ILE A 133 -0.16 -2.54 6.42
N ALA A 134 -0.31 -1.74 5.37
CA ALA A 134 0.56 -0.58 5.13
C ALA A 134 0.48 0.45 6.26
N SER A 135 -0.69 0.60 6.91
CA SER A 135 -0.86 1.48 8.07
C SER A 135 -0.13 0.94 9.31
N ALA A 136 -0.10 -0.39 9.48
CA ALA A 136 0.69 -1.02 10.53
C ALA A 136 2.20 -0.79 10.33
N GLU A 137 2.70 -0.94 9.10
CA GLU A 137 4.10 -0.63 8.78
C GLU A 137 4.42 0.85 9.04
N LEU A 138 3.54 1.78 8.64
CA LEU A 138 3.69 3.21 8.93
C LEU A 138 3.76 3.50 10.44
N THR A 139 2.97 2.77 11.25
CA THR A 139 3.00 2.90 12.71
C THR A 139 4.34 2.43 13.30
N GLY A 140 4.90 1.34 12.81
CA GLY A 140 6.24 0.88 13.17
C GLY A 140 7.34 1.89 12.80
N ILE A 141 7.24 2.48 11.60
CA ILE A 141 8.14 3.54 11.13
C ILE A 141 8.08 4.77 12.07
N MET A 142 6.89 5.20 12.46
CA MET A 142 6.70 6.31 13.41
C MET A 142 7.40 6.03 14.74
N GLY A 143 7.14 4.85 15.32
CA GLY A 143 7.71 4.45 16.60
C GLY A 143 9.23 4.44 16.58
N LYS A 144 9.83 3.78 15.58
CA LYS A 144 11.30 3.69 15.51
C LYS A 144 11.95 5.01 15.18
N SER A 145 11.38 5.81 14.29
CA SER A 145 11.89 7.14 13.96
C SER A 145 11.88 8.07 15.19
N LEU A 146 10.81 8.03 15.99
CA LEU A 146 10.71 8.83 17.22
C LEU A 146 11.68 8.33 18.30
N GLU A 147 11.80 7.03 18.51
CA GLU A 147 12.77 6.42 19.44
C GLU A 147 14.19 6.91 19.16
N LEU A 148 14.67 6.74 17.91
CA LEU A 148 16.00 7.21 17.50
C LEU A 148 16.19 8.71 17.74
N THR A 149 15.14 9.48 17.47
CA THR A 149 15.18 10.94 17.68
C THR A 149 15.29 11.30 19.17
N LEU A 150 14.51 10.65 20.02
CA LEU A 150 14.56 10.88 21.46
C LEU A 150 15.92 10.52 22.06
N ASP A 151 16.54 9.44 21.60
CA ASP A 151 17.86 9.04 22.07
C ASP A 151 18.95 10.01 21.59
N TYR A 152 18.86 10.50 20.35
CA TYR A 152 19.73 11.56 19.88
C TYR A 152 19.58 12.84 20.69
N LEU A 153 18.38 13.28 21.01
CA LEU A 153 18.13 14.47 21.82
C LEU A 153 18.73 14.35 23.24
N LYS A 154 18.73 13.16 23.84
CA LYS A 154 19.32 12.89 25.15
C LYS A 154 20.86 12.92 25.16
N THR A 155 21.47 12.50 24.04
CA THR A 155 22.92 12.29 23.97
C THR A 155 23.68 13.43 23.30
N ARG A 156 23.06 14.13 22.34
CA ARG A 156 23.71 15.23 21.62
C ARG A 156 23.87 16.46 22.48
N VAL A 157 25.11 16.90 22.67
CA VAL A 157 25.42 18.11 23.44
C VAL A 157 25.69 19.29 22.48
N GLN A 158 25.03 20.40 22.71
CA GLN A 158 25.26 21.71 22.11
C GLN A 158 24.96 22.82 23.13
N PHE A 159 25.60 23.94 23.02
CA PHE A 159 25.45 25.06 23.98
C PHE A 159 25.66 24.65 25.45
N GLY A 160 26.58 23.71 25.68
CA GLY A 160 27.01 23.25 27.00
C GLY A 160 26.06 22.24 27.68
N LYS A 161 25.02 21.74 26.99
CA LYS A 161 24.07 20.76 27.55
C LYS A 161 23.43 19.87 26.48
N ALA A 162 22.80 18.76 26.90
CA ALA A 162 22.03 17.92 26.00
C ALA A 162 20.93 18.73 25.32
N ILE A 163 20.76 18.59 23.98
CA ILE A 163 19.81 19.40 23.23
C ILE A 163 18.35 19.08 23.63
N GLY A 164 18.06 17.88 24.14
CA GLY A 164 16.76 17.51 24.68
C GLY A 164 16.35 18.29 25.94
N SER A 165 17.25 19.07 26.54
CA SER A 165 16.91 19.96 27.66
C SER A 165 16.27 21.29 27.21
N PHE A 166 16.21 21.57 25.89
CA PHE A 166 15.56 22.77 25.38
C PHE A 166 14.06 22.53 25.21
N GLN A 167 13.23 23.38 25.84
CA GLN A 167 11.77 23.25 25.81
C GLN A 167 11.18 23.17 24.40
N ALA A 168 11.74 23.91 23.44
CA ALA A 168 11.29 23.88 22.06
C ALA A 168 11.36 22.47 21.42
N LEU A 169 12.38 21.67 21.79
CA LEU A 169 12.52 20.28 21.32
C LEU A 169 11.66 19.33 22.16
N GLN A 170 11.52 19.59 23.47
CA GLN A 170 10.64 18.79 24.34
C GLN A 170 9.18 18.87 23.87
N HIS A 171 8.66 20.08 23.65
CA HIS A 171 7.27 20.26 23.19
C HIS A 171 7.05 19.60 21.84
N ARG A 172 7.97 19.77 20.90
CA ARG A 172 7.90 19.10 19.59
C ARG A 172 7.88 17.58 19.74
N ALA A 173 8.74 17.00 20.58
CA ALA A 173 8.78 15.56 20.82
C ALA A 173 7.46 15.05 21.42
N VAL A 174 6.86 15.78 22.35
CA VAL A 174 5.54 15.46 22.93
C VAL A 174 4.45 15.49 21.86
N ASP A 175 4.41 16.52 21.00
CA ASP A 175 3.45 16.61 19.91
C ASP A 175 3.57 15.39 18.96
N LEU A 176 4.78 14.96 18.63
CA LEU A 176 5.01 13.78 17.79
C LEU A 176 4.59 12.49 18.48
N TYR A 177 4.87 12.35 19.77
CA TYR A 177 4.42 11.22 20.58
C TYR A 177 2.89 11.10 20.58
N ILE A 178 2.17 12.21 20.77
CA ILE A 178 0.71 12.25 20.68
C ILE A 178 0.23 11.76 19.31
N GLN A 179 0.89 12.18 18.21
CA GLN A 179 0.52 11.71 16.87
C GLN A 179 0.72 10.20 16.69
N GLN A 180 1.78 9.65 17.27
CA GLN A 180 2.06 8.21 17.25
C GLN A 180 0.97 7.45 18.03
N GLU A 181 0.67 7.84 19.28
CA GLU A 181 -0.33 7.18 20.13
C GLU A 181 -1.71 7.18 19.49
N LEU A 182 -2.15 8.33 18.97
CA LEU A 182 -3.43 8.43 18.25
C LEU A 182 -3.47 7.53 17.00
N SER A 183 -2.35 7.37 16.31
CA SER A 183 -2.28 6.50 15.14
C SER A 183 -2.33 5.03 15.52
N GLY A 184 -1.66 4.65 16.61
CA GLY A 184 -1.71 3.32 17.18
C GLY A 184 -3.13 2.93 17.63
N ALA A 185 -3.83 3.84 18.32
CA ALA A 185 -5.21 3.62 18.76
C ALA A 185 -6.16 3.42 17.56
N VAL A 186 -6.06 4.26 16.52
CA VAL A 186 -6.87 4.12 15.30
C VAL A 186 -6.57 2.79 14.60
N LEU A 187 -5.29 2.41 14.50
CA LEU A 187 -4.91 1.14 13.86
C LEU A 187 -5.49 -0.06 14.62
N SER A 188 -5.38 -0.07 15.96
CA SER A 188 -5.91 -1.16 16.79
C SER A 188 -7.41 -1.34 16.61
N ASP A 189 -8.17 -0.24 16.61
CA ASP A 189 -9.60 -0.24 16.39
C ASP A 189 -9.97 -0.75 14.98
N VAL A 190 -9.24 -0.32 13.97
CA VAL A 190 -9.45 -0.78 12.58
C VAL A 190 -9.14 -2.26 12.42
N LEU A 191 -8.07 -2.77 13.03
CA LEU A 191 -7.73 -4.20 12.95
C LEU A 191 -8.81 -5.04 13.63
N ALA A 192 -9.31 -4.64 14.80
CA ALA A 192 -10.43 -5.30 15.46
C ALA A 192 -11.70 -5.30 14.58
N THR A 193 -12.02 -4.16 13.95
CA THR A 193 -13.14 -4.07 13.00
C THR A 193 -12.98 -5.04 11.82
N LEU A 194 -11.77 -5.16 11.27
CA LEU A 194 -11.51 -6.06 10.13
C LEU A 194 -11.59 -7.54 10.50
N ASP A 195 -11.25 -7.91 11.74
CA ASP A 195 -11.33 -9.28 12.25
C ASP A 195 -12.78 -9.76 12.41
N GLU A 196 -13.74 -8.84 12.57
CA GLU A 196 -15.19 -9.14 12.64
C GLU A 196 -15.82 -9.42 11.27
N GLU A 197 -15.04 -9.45 10.19
CA GLU A 197 -15.51 -9.65 8.80
C GLU A 197 -16.66 -8.70 8.40
N PRO A 198 -16.48 -7.37 8.51
CA PRO A 198 -17.53 -6.39 8.29
C PRO A 198 -18.00 -6.37 6.84
N ASP A 199 -19.18 -5.74 6.60
CA ASP A 199 -19.64 -5.44 5.25
C ASP A 199 -18.66 -4.57 4.45
N ASP A 200 -18.91 -4.44 3.15
CA ASP A 200 -18.01 -3.78 2.22
C ASP A 200 -17.79 -2.28 2.56
N ASN A 201 -18.82 -1.57 3.05
CA ASN A 201 -18.73 -0.15 3.40
C ASN A 201 -17.95 0.05 4.69
N THR A 202 -18.29 -0.67 5.74
CA THR A 202 -17.62 -0.62 7.05
C THR A 202 -16.13 -0.96 6.90
N ARG A 203 -15.78 -2.01 6.14
CA ARG A 203 -14.40 -2.36 5.83
C ARG A 203 -13.67 -1.23 5.11
N SER A 204 -14.29 -0.67 4.07
CA SER A 204 -13.71 0.41 3.25
C SER A 204 -13.48 1.68 4.07
N ALA A 205 -14.44 2.05 4.93
CA ALA A 205 -14.32 3.19 5.85
C ALA A 205 -13.19 2.96 6.86
N ALA A 206 -13.15 1.80 7.51
CA ALA A 206 -12.12 1.44 8.49
C ALA A 206 -10.71 1.50 7.88
N ALA A 207 -10.48 0.82 6.76
CA ALA A 207 -9.20 0.82 6.06
C ALA A 207 -8.77 2.24 5.63
N SER A 208 -9.73 3.06 5.15
CA SER A 208 -9.45 4.43 4.74
C SER A 208 -9.10 5.34 5.93
N ARG A 209 -9.76 5.16 7.07
CA ARG A 209 -9.47 5.88 8.31
C ARG A 209 -8.04 5.60 8.80
N ALA A 210 -7.64 4.31 8.87
CA ALA A 210 -6.29 3.93 9.26
C ALA A 210 -5.24 4.52 8.30
N LYS A 211 -5.41 4.31 6.99
CA LYS A 211 -4.43 4.74 6.00
C LYS A 211 -4.29 6.26 5.96
N ALA A 212 -5.38 7.03 6.04
CA ALA A 212 -5.33 8.49 6.10
C ALA A 212 -4.56 8.96 7.34
N ARG A 213 -4.93 8.44 8.52
CA ARG A 213 -4.31 8.83 9.80
C ARG A 213 -2.83 8.50 9.84
N CYS A 214 -2.47 7.24 9.58
CA CYS A 214 -1.09 6.77 9.68
C CYS A 214 -0.18 7.41 8.62
N THR A 215 -0.69 7.69 7.42
CA THR A 215 0.06 8.40 6.37
C THR A 215 0.46 9.81 6.81
N ASP A 216 -0.50 10.61 7.27
CA ASP A 216 -0.24 12.00 7.66
C ASP A 216 0.71 12.07 8.87
N ALA A 217 0.48 11.22 9.87
CA ALA A 217 1.31 11.17 11.07
C ALA A 217 2.75 10.68 10.78
N ALA A 218 2.92 9.63 9.97
CA ALA A 218 4.23 9.11 9.62
C ALA A 218 5.07 10.12 8.84
N LEU A 219 4.47 10.81 7.87
CA LEU A 219 5.16 11.87 7.13
C LEU A 219 5.53 13.05 8.04
N LEU A 220 4.69 13.41 9.01
CA LEU A 220 5.01 14.44 9.98
C LEU A 220 6.16 14.01 10.89
N ILE A 221 6.06 12.85 11.52
CA ILE A 221 7.04 12.35 12.49
C ILE A 221 8.40 12.18 11.83
N THR A 222 8.47 11.50 10.69
CA THR A 222 9.76 11.23 10.02
C THR A 222 10.45 12.50 9.53
N ARG A 223 9.72 13.49 9.01
CA ARG A 223 10.28 14.80 8.64
C ARG A 223 10.76 15.59 9.84
N GLN A 224 10.02 15.59 10.93
CA GLN A 224 10.41 16.25 12.17
C GLN A 224 11.60 15.55 12.82
N SER A 225 11.71 14.23 12.70
CA SER A 225 12.90 13.48 13.14
C SER A 225 14.17 13.96 12.44
N ILE A 226 14.13 14.11 11.11
CA ILE A 226 15.27 14.71 10.36
C ILE A 226 15.57 16.11 10.87
N GLN A 227 14.56 16.96 11.03
CA GLN A 227 14.74 18.33 11.51
C GLN A 227 15.39 18.38 12.91
N MET A 228 15.01 17.47 13.82
CA MET A 228 15.55 17.43 15.17
C MET A 228 16.96 16.84 15.25
N HIS A 229 17.38 16.05 14.28
CA HIS A 229 18.76 15.60 14.14
C HIS A 229 19.67 16.71 13.54
N GLY A 230 19.10 17.71 12.84
CA GLY A 230 19.86 18.75 12.15
C GLY A 230 20.61 18.20 10.94
N ALA A 231 21.80 18.70 10.69
CA ALA A 231 22.58 18.36 9.48
C ALA A 231 22.83 16.84 9.31
N ILE A 232 23.09 16.12 10.40
CA ILE A 232 23.35 14.67 10.34
C ILE A 232 22.12 13.89 9.86
N GLY A 233 20.90 14.38 10.13
CA GLY A 233 19.64 13.73 9.67
C GLY A 233 19.48 13.66 8.15
N PHE A 234 20.25 14.45 7.39
CA PHE A 234 20.28 14.43 5.92
C PHE A 234 21.40 13.55 5.35
N THR A 235 22.26 13.00 6.18
CA THR A 235 23.38 12.17 5.76
C THR A 235 23.02 10.69 5.78
N GLU A 236 23.84 9.86 5.13
CA GLU A 236 23.72 8.40 5.17
C GLU A 236 24.23 7.80 6.49
N ASP A 237 24.89 8.60 7.33
CA ASP A 237 25.34 8.19 8.66
C ASP A 237 24.19 8.14 9.70
N CYS A 238 22.99 8.54 9.31
CA CYS A 238 21.83 8.60 10.18
C CYS A 238 20.62 7.88 9.58
N ASP A 239 20.16 6.83 10.25
CA ASP A 239 19.08 5.96 9.77
C ASP A 239 17.71 6.64 9.63
N VAL A 240 17.48 7.82 10.23
CA VAL A 240 16.19 8.52 10.11
C VAL A 240 15.81 8.83 8.66
N GLY A 241 16.84 8.99 7.77
CA GLY A 241 16.63 9.14 6.33
C GLY A 241 15.97 7.94 5.66
N LEU A 242 16.22 6.72 6.14
CA LEU A 242 15.60 5.49 5.63
C LEU A 242 14.10 5.47 5.94
N TYR A 243 13.74 5.87 7.15
CA TYR A 243 12.33 5.89 7.59
C TYR A 243 11.49 6.91 6.82
N VAL A 244 12.01 8.12 6.54
CA VAL A 244 11.27 9.09 5.73
C VAL A 244 11.08 8.61 4.29
N LYS A 245 12.10 8.03 3.67
CA LYS A 245 12.01 7.46 2.32
C LYS A 245 10.95 6.36 2.26
N ARG A 246 10.93 5.46 3.24
CA ARG A 246 9.92 4.40 3.32
C ARG A 246 8.53 4.95 3.61
N ALA A 247 8.37 5.90 4.51
CA ALA A 247 7.09 6.57 4.78
C ALA A 247 6.53 7.25 3.52
N MET A 248 7.38 7.92 2.71
CA MET A 248 6.97 8.55 1.45
C MET A 248 6.46 7.51 0.44
N THR A 249 7.16 6.38 0.29
CA THR A 249 6.74 5.30 -0.60
C THR A 249 5.38 4.73 -0.16
N LEU A 250 5.22 4.39 1.12
CA LEU A 250 3.97 3.87 1.65
C LEU A 250 2.82 4.89 1.62
N ALA A 251 3.13 6.18 1.81
CA ALA A 251 2.16 7.26 1.74
C ALA A 251 1.55 7.41 0.34
N ALA A 252 2.33 7.15 -0.71
CA ALA A 252 1.86 7.20 -2.10
C ALA A 252 1.15 5.91 -2.54
N TRP A 253 1.59 4.77 -2.02
CA TRP A 253 1.07 3.46 -2.41
C TRP A 253 -0.33 3.23 -1.86
N LEU A 254 -1.21 2.65 -2.67
CA LEU A 254 -2.64 2.40 -2.36
C LEU A 254 -3.42 3.69 -2.03
N GLY A 255 -3.06 4.82 -2.62
CA GLY A 255 -3.67 6.12 -2.35
C GLY A 255 -3.04 6.86 -1.18
N ASN A 256 -3.01 8.18 -1.30
CA ASN A 256 -2.50 9.06 -0.25
C ASN A 256 -3.57 9.40 0.81
N GLY A 257 -3.16 10.06 1.89
CA GLY A 257 -4.07 10.43 2.99
C GLY A 257 -5.30 11.22 2.51
N HIS A 258 -5.14 12.11 1.51
CA HIS A 258 -6.27 12.88 0.96
C HIS A 258 -7.26 11.99 0.18
N ALA A 259 -6.78 11.04 -0.61
CA ALA A 259 -7.64 10.10 -1.33
C ALA A 259 -8.47 9.24 -0.35
N HIS A 260 -7.84 8.78 0.74
CA HIS A 260 -8.52 8.01 1.77
C HIS A 260 -9.53 8.85 2.58
N LYS A 261 -9.22 10.11 2.91
CA LYS A 261 -10.20 11.03 3.54
C LYS A 261 -11.44 11.21 2.67
N ARG A 262 -11.26 11.40 1.35
CA ARG A 262 -12.39 11.51 0.42
C ARG A 262 -13.18 10.20 0.31
N ARG A 263 -12.49 9.05 0.32
CA ARG A 263 -13.14 7.74 0.27
C ARG A 263 -13.98 7.50 1.54
N TYR A 264 -13.42 7.77 2.71
CA TYR A 264 -14.11 7.72 4.00
C TYR A 264 -15.37 8.59 4.02
N ALA A 265 -15.26 9.85 3.61
CA ALA A 265 -16.40 10.76 3.58
C ALA A 265 -17.54 10.29 2.66
N ARG A 266 -17.24 9.56 1.59
CA ARG A 266 -18.26 9.01 0.69
C ARG A 266 -19.01 7.84 1.33
N THR A 267 -18.35 6.98 2.10
CA THR A 267 -19.01 5.88 2.81
C THR A 267 -19.95 6.41 3.89
N GLU A 268 -19.54 7.39 4.70
CA GLU A 268 -20.36 8.03 5.73
C GLU A 268 -21.59 8.74 5.17
N ILE A 269 -21.46 9.45 4.05
CA ILE A 269 -22.58 10.14 3.40
C ILE A 269 -23.61 9.13 2.87
N LEU A 270 -23.18 7.97 2.36
CA LEU A 270 -24.09 6.96 1.86
C LEU A 270 -24.87 6.26 2.99
N GLU A 271 -24.26 6.08 4.17
CA GLU A 271 -24.93 5.53 5.35
C GLU A 271 -25.93 6.51 5.98
N GLY A 272 -25.59 7.81 6.00
CA GLY A 272 -26.49 8.85 6.52
C GLY A 272 -27.68 9.21 5.63
N ALA A 273 -27.73 8.69 4.38
CA ALA A 273 -28.78 8.94 3.42
C ALA A 273 -29.85 7.81 3.33
N GLN A 274 -29.70 6.76 4.15
CA GLN A 274 -30.66 5.66 4.33
C GLN A 274 -31.50 5.90 5.60
#